data_d0fada07355cbbb7d7ec6b79436c6f4c
#
_entry.id   d0fada07355cbbb7d7ec6b79436c6f4c
#
_cell.length_a   1.000
_cell.length_b   1.000
_cell.length_c   1.000
_cell.angle_alpha   90.00
_cell.angle_beta   90.00
_cell.angle_gamma   90.00
#
_symmetry.space_group_name_H-M   'P 1'
#
loop_
_entity.id
_entity.type
_entity.pdbx_description
1 polymer ?
#
loop_
_entity_poly.entity_id
_entity_poly.type
_entity_poly.pdbx_seq_one_letter_code
_entity_poly.pdbx_strand_id
1 'polypeptide(L)'
;MRSFKILMLLTVFMLIAANPVFAQGGQAAGELSKAGTVIGMGIAAGLCGIGQGRAAASAAEAVARNPGARATIQTLMILGLAFIESLAIYTLVIAFIGK
;
A
#
# COMPACT_ATOMS: atom_id res chain seq x y z
N MET A 1 7.06 -1.76 -23.41
CA MET A 1 6.32 -1.72 -22.12
C MET A 1 6.71 -2.84 -21.16
N ARG A 2 6.85 -4.07 -21.61
CA ARG A 2 7.23 -5.21 -20.73
C ARG A 2 8.66 -5.05 -20.19
N SER A 3 9.58 -4.65 -21.05
CA SER A 3 10.98 -4.39 -20.68
C SER A 3 11.14 -3.22 -19.70
N PHE A 4 10.33 -2.17 -19.84
CA PHE A 4 10.35 -1.03 -18.93
C PHE A 4 9.88 -1.41 -17.52
N LYS A 5 8.84 -2.25 -17.42
CA LYS A 5 8.35 -2.77 -16.12
C LYS A 5 9.38 -3.66 -15.43
N ILE A 6 10.07 -4.50 -16.21
CA ILE A 6 11.14 -5.37 -15.70
C ILE A 6 12.33 -4.53 -15.23
N LEU A 7 12.72 -3.52 -16.01
CA LEU A 7 13.79 -2.61 -15.63
C LEU A 7 13.46 -1.83 -14.35
N MET A 8 12.23 -1.35 -14.23
CA MET A 8 11.75 -0.65 -13.04
C MET A 8 11.72 -1.57 -11.81
N LEU A 9 11.28 -2.81 -11.96
CA LEU A 9 11.31 -3.82 -10.89
C LEU A 9 12.74 -4.16 -10.48
N LEU A 10 13.66 -4.30 -11.44
CA LEU A 10 15.07 -4.57 -11.17
C LEU A 10 15.76 -3.38 -10.47
N THR A 11 15.44 -2.13 -10.85
CA THR A 11 15.99 -0.95 -10.17
C THR A 11 15.46 -0.81 -8.76
N VAL A 12 14.18 -1.06 -8.52
CA VAL A 12 13.59 -1.07 -7.17
C VAL A 12 14.20 -2.20 -6.33
N PHE A 13 14.37 -3.41 -6.90
CA PHE A 13 15.00 -4.52 -6.21
C PHE A 13 16.47 -4.24 -5.87
N MET A 14 17.23 -3.63 -6.81
CA MET A 14 18.62 -3.21 -6.57
C MET A 14 18.72 -2.11 -5.51
N LEU A 15 17.82 -1.15 -5.49
CA LEU A 15 17.76 -0.11 -4.45
C LEU A 15 17.48 -0.69 -3.05
N ILE A 16 16.61 -1.70 -2.97
CA ILE A 16 16.33 -2.42 -1.73
C ILE A 16 17.55 -3.25 -1.31
N ALA A 17 18.18 -3.98 -2.24
CA ALA A 17 19.34 -4.82 -1.97
C ALA A 17 20.63 -4.04 -1.66
N ALA A 18 20.77 -2.83 -2.20
CA ALA A 18 21.90 -1.93 -1.95
C ALA A 18 21.78 -1.15 -0.62
N ASN A 19 20.71 -1.35 0.14
CA ASN A 19 20.54 -0.70 1.43
C ASN A 19 21.57 -1.22 2.43
N PRO A 20 22.34 -0.34 3.12
CA PRO A 20 23.38 -0.76 4.08
C PRO A 20 22.84 -1.59 5.25
N VAL A 21 21.53 -1.62 5.44
CA VAL A 21 20.85 -2.50 6.41
C VAL A 21 21.14 -3.98 6.16
N PHE A 22 21.35 -4.40 4.91
CA PHE A 22 21.68 -5.77 4.57
C PHE A 22 23.19 -6.10 4.67
N ALA A 23 24.04 -5.09 4.80
CA ALA A 23 25.50 -5.24 4.77
C ALA A 23 26.15 -5.38 6.17
N GLN A 24 25.41 -5.14 7.27
CA GLN A 24 25.95 -5.16 8.62
C GLN A 24 25.58 -6.47 9.35
N GLY A 25 26.49 -7.43 9.32
CA GLY A 25 26.36 -8.67 10.09
C GLY A 25 26.52 -8.44 11.60
N GLY A 26 25.71 -9.11 12.42
CA GLY A 26 25.86 -9.17 13.88
C GLY A 26 24.79 -8.40 14.68
N GLN A 27 24.31 -7.26 14.23
CA GLN A 27 23.08 -6.61 14.70
C GLN A 27 21.91 -6.92 13.74
N ALA A 28 22.13 -7.86 12.85
CA ALA A 28 21.33 -8.15 11.67
C ALA A 28 19.87 -8.53 11.98
N ALA A 29 19.59 -9.20 13.09
CA ALA A 29 18.22 -9.65 13.39
C ALA A 29 17.28 -8.49 13.70
N GLY A 30 17.71 -7.49 14.47
CA GLY A 30 16.93 -6.30 14.77
C GLY A 30 16.75 -5.39 13.56
N GLU A 31 17.80 -5.21 12.78
CA GLU A 31 17.76 -4.38 11.58
C GLU A 31 16.94 -5.06 10.46
N LEU A 32 17.02 -6.37 10.34
CA LEU A 32 16.21 -7.15 9.40
C LEU A 32 14.71 -7.08 9.76
N SER A 33 14.38 -7.14 11.05
CA SER A 33 13.01 -6.96 11.54
C SER A 33 12.47 -5.57 11.19
N LYS A 34 13.24 -4.51 11.42
CA LYS A 34 12.86 -3.14 11.03
C LYS A 34 12.67 -2.99 9.54
N ALA A 35 13.59 -3.53 8.73
CA ALA A 35 13.48 -3.52 7.29
C ALA A 35 12.21 -4.26 6.81
N GLY A 36 11.93 -5.43 7.37
CA GLY A 36 10.73 -6.20 7.11
C GLY A 36 9.45 -5.41 7.43
N THR A 37 9.45 -4.71 8.55
CA THR A 37 8.33 -3.85 8.97
C THR A 37 8.09 -2.70 7.97
N VAL A 38 9.14 -2.00 7.56
CA VAL A 38 9.03 -0.87 6.62
C VAL A 38 8.55 -1.36 5.24
N ILE A 39 9.11 -2.47 4.76
CA ILE A 39 8.70 -3.07 3.48
C ILE A 39 7.25 -3.54 3.55
N GLY A 40 6.87 -4.24 4.63
CA GLY A 40 5.51 -4.72 4.84
C GLY A 40 4.50 -3.57 4.88
N MET A 41 4.82 -2.47 5.58
CA MET A 41 4.00 -1.26 5.59
C MET A 41 3.89 -0.61 4.21
N GLY A 42 4.99 -0.54 3.47
CA GLY A 42 5.00 0.00 2.11
C GLY A 42 4.09 -0.79 1.16
N ILE A 43 4.14 -2.11 1.24
CA ILE A 43 3.27 -3.01 0.46
C ILE A 43 1.81 -2.83 0.87
N ALA A 44 1.51 -2.87 2.17
CA ALA A 44 0.15 -2.71 2.68
C ALA A 44 -0.45 -1.35 2.27
N ALA A 45 0.28 -0.25 2.48
CA ALA A 45 -0.15 1.09 2.09
C ALA A 45 -0.35 1.22 0.58
N GLY A 46 0.56 0.66 -0.22
CA GLY A 46 0.46 0.67 -1.68
C GLY A 46 -0.76 -0.09 -2.20
N LEU A 47 -1.04 -1.28 -1.66
CA LEU A 47 -2.20 -2.08 -2.04
C LEU A 47 -3.51 -1.42 -1.58
N CYS A 48 -3.56 -0.85 -0.38
CA CYS A 48 -4.70 -0.06 0.09
C CYS A 48 -4.92 1.16 -0.81
N GLY A 49 -3.87 1.89 -1.19
CA GLY A 49 -3.96 3.02 -2.11
C GLY A 49 -4.52 2.64 -3.49
N ILE A 50 -4.12 1.50 -4.04
CA ILE A 50 -4.68 0.97 -5.29
C ILE A 50 -6.18 0.66 -5.11
N GLY A 51 -6.56 0.02 -4.00
CA GLY A 51 -7.95 -0.28 -3.67
C GLY A 51 -8.81 0.99 -3.56
N GLN A 52 -8.31 1.99 -2.84
CA GLN A 52 -8.96 3.29 -2.70
C GLN A 52 -9.12 4.02 -4.04
N GLY A 53 -8.05 4.02 -4.85
CA GLY A 53 -8.07 4.63 -6.18
C GLY A 53 -9.11 3.98 -7.09
N ARG A 54 -9.23 2.66 -7.07
CA ARG A 54 -10.26 1.92 -7.84
C ARG A 54 -11.67 2.21 -7.35
N ALA A 55 -11.88 2.23 -6.04
CA ALA A 55 -13.18 2.56 -5.44
C ALA A 55 -13.62 3.98 -5.83
N ALA A 56 -12.71 4.96 -5.74
CA ALA A 56 -12.99 6.35 -6.11
C ALA A 56 -13.29 6.50 -7.62
N ALA A 57 -12.50 5.87 -8.48
CA ALA A 57 -12.73 5.90 -9.92
C ALA A 57 -14.07 5.26 -10.30
N SER A 58 -14.40 4.10 -9.75
CA SER A 58 -15.67 3.42 -9.98
C SER A 58 -16.87 4.24 -9.49
N ALA A 59 -16.75 4.90 -8.34
CA ALA A 59 -17.78 5.78 -7.82
C ALA A 59 -17.98 7.01 -8.71
N ALA A 60 -16.90 7.61 -9.21
CA ALA A 60 -16.99 8.75 -10.13
C ALA A 60 -17.71 8.37 -11.43
N GLU A 61 -17.38 7.21 -12.01
CA GLU A 61 -18.08 6.71 -13.19
C GLU A 61 -19.57 6.41 -12.93
N ALA A 62 -19.88 5.83 -11.77
CA ALA A 62 -21.24 5.50 -11.38
C ALA A 62 -22.08 6.79 -11.23
N VAL A 63 -21.53 7.85 -10.63
CA VAL A 63 -22.19 9.16 -10.51
C VAL A 63 -22.40 9.79 -11.88
N ALA A 64 -21.42 9.68 -12.78
CA ALA A 64 -21.54 10.22 -14.14
C ALA A 64 -22.67 9.54 -14.92
N ARG A 65 -22.86 8.23 -14.72
CA ARG A 65 -23.95 7.46 -15.35
C ARG A 65 -25.30 7.67 -14.68
N ASN A 66 -25.33 7.92 -13.38
CA ASN A 66 -26.56 8.10 -12.61
C ASN A 66 -26.41 9.23 -11.58
N PRO A 67 -26.53 10.49 -11.99
CA PRO A 67 -26.39 11.62 -11.10
C PRO A 67 -27.41 11.64 -9.93
N GLY A 68 -28.58 11.05 -10.14
CA GLY A 68 -29.63 10.95 -9.11
C GLY A 68 -29.25 10.05 -7.94
N ALA A 69 -28.34 9.10 -8.13
CA ALA A 69 -27.86 8.19 -7.10
C ALA A 69 -26.57 8.69 -6.39
N ARG A 70 -26.15 9.92 -6.66
CA ARG A 70 -24.89 10.50 -6.15
C ARG A 70 -24.71 10.31 -4.64
N ALA A 71 -25.73 10.62 -3.84
CA ALA A 71 -25.67 10.57 -2.39
C ALA A 71 -25.40 9.13 -1.89
N THR A 72 -26.10 8.15 -2.43
CA THR A 72 -25.94 6.74 -2.08
C THR A 72 -24.57 6.22 -2.51
N ILE A 73 -24.13 6.52 -3.73
CA ILE A 73 -22.81 6.12 -4.26
C ILE A 73 -21.70 6.70 -3.41
N GLN A 74 -21.80 7.97 -3.04
CA GLN A 74 -20.80 8.64 -2.20
C GLN A 74 -20.74 8.02 -0.81
N THR A 75 -21.86 7.70 -0.20
CA THR A 75 -21.91 7.05 1.11
C THR A 75 -21.24 5.66 1.06
N LEU A 76 -21.56 4.84 0.07
CA LEU A 76 -20.96 3.51 -0.10
C LEU A 76 -19.45 3.62 -0.39
N MET A 77 -19.05 4.60 -1.18
CA MET A 77 -17.64 4.86 -1.46
C MET A 77 -16.88 5.20 -0.17
N ILE A 78 -17.36 6.16 0.62
CA ILE A 78 -16.73 6.58 1.87
C ILE A 78 -16.62 5.40 2.84
N LEU A 79 -17.67 4.60 2.95
CA LEU A 79 -17.67 3.41 3.80
C LEU A 79 -16.60 2.40 3.34
N GLY A 80 -16.53 2.14 2.03
CA GLY A 80 -15.50 1.26 1.46
C GLY A 80 -14.09 1.78 1.69
N LEU A 81 -13.86 3.08 1.50
CA LEU A 81 -12.57 3.72 1.77
C LEU A 81 -12.18 3.60 3.24
N ALA A 82 -13.14 3.78 4.18
CA ALA A 82 -12.89 3.65 5.61
C ALA A 82 -12.46 2.23 6.00
N PHE A 83 -13.08 1.20 5.42
CA PHE A 83 -12.66 -0.20 5.66
C PHE A 83 -11.26 -0.48 5.10
N ILE A 84 -10.93 0.00 3.91
CA ILE A 84 -9.59 -0.14 3.33
C ILE A 84 -8.56 0.56 4.21
N GLU A 85 -8.85 1.77 4.68
CA GLU A 85 -7.98 2.54 5.57
C GLU A 85 -7.75 1.81 6.90
N SER A 86 -8.79 1.16 7.45
CA SER A 86 -8.68 0.38 8.68
C SER A 86 -7.67 -0.76 8.54
N LEU A 87 -7.60 -1.42 7.38
CA LEU A 87 -6.61 -2.48 7.13
C LEU A 87 -5.17 -1.94 7.14
N ALA A 88 -4.94 -0.74 6.58
CA ALA A 88 -3.65 -0.08 6.63
C ALA A 88 -3.27 0.30 8.08
N ILE A 89 -4.22 0.79 8.86
CA ILE A 89 -4.02 1.12 10.27
C ILE A 89 -3.71 -0.14 11.09
N TYR A 90 -4.41 -1.25 10.88
CA TYR A 90 -4.10 -2.52 11.55
C TYR A 90 -2.69 -2.99 11.26
N THR A 91 -2.25 -2.90 10.01
CA THR A 91 -0.87 -3.24 9.63
C THR A 91 0.13 -2.33 10.35
N LEU A 92 -0.16 -1.04 10.45
CA LEU A 92 0.66 -0.08 11.18
C LEU A 92 0.76 -0.44 12.65
N VAL A 93 -0.36 -0.76 13.30
CA VAL A 93 -0.40 -1.17 14.72
C VAL A 93 0.44 -2.43 14.94
N ILE A 94 0.28 -3.45 14.09
CA ILE A 94 1.07 -4.68 14.16
C ILE A 94 2.56 -4.38 13.99
N ALA A 95 2.92 -3.49 13.08
CA ALA A 95 4.28 -3.05 12.85
C ALA A 95 4.90 -2.37 14.08
N PHE A 96 4.10 -1.66 14.88
CA PHE A 96 4.56 -1.03 16.12
C PHE A 96 4.67 -2.00 17.28
N ILE A 97 3.74 -2.94 17.43
CA ILE A 97 3.70 -3.90 18.55
C ILE A 97 4.71 -5.03 18.34
N GLY A 98 4.96 -5.42 17.10
CA GLY A 98 5.85 -6.52 16.73
C GLY A 98 7.35 -6.22 16.81
N LYS A 99 7.74 -5.11 17.45
CA LYS A 99 9.16 -4.72 17.63
C LYS A 99 9.74 -5.32 18.90
#